data_6ae285a2c94393e3db4ec56cac01ec08
#
_entry.id   6ae285a2c94393e3db4ec56cac01ec08
#
_cell.length_a   1.000
_cell.length_b   1.000
_cell.length_c   1.000
_cell.angle_alpha   90.00
_cell.angle_beta   90.00
_cell.angle_gamma   90.00
#
_symmetry.space_group_name_H-M   'P 1'
#
loop_
_entity.id
_entity.type
_entity.pdbx_description
1 polymer ?
#
loop_
_entity_poly.entity_id
_entity_poly.type
_entity_poly.pdbx_seq_one_letter_code
_entity_poly.pdbx_strand_id
1 'polypeptide(L)'
;VLYLCLEDSLTRIQSRLFQITDDAPEALHFATIAAGIGEGLEEQLTNFLTQHPDTSLVVIDTLQRIRTGSDSGNPYANDYRDISVLKALADKHHIAILLIHHLRKMNDDDPMNMISGTTGISGATDSNFVLKERRRGSGEATLYCTGRDIEYRELPLVFDKSGYTWRLTEPVEGERTSIDPEAISLSAFLRGLGSFEGTATELSALLEAQTG
;
A
#
# COMPACT_ATOMS: atom_id res chain seq x y z
N VAL A 1 8.85 2.28 9.80
CA VAL A 1 7.50 2.67 9.34
C VAL A 1 7.09 3.97 9.98
N LEU A 2 6.55 4.92 9.19
CA LEU A 2 5.83 6.09 9.70
C LEU A 2 4.34 5.92 9.44
N TYR A 3 3.50 6.08 10.48
CA TYR A 3 2.05 6.05 10.36
C TYR A 3 1.46 7.41 10.74
N LEU A 4 0.93 8.14 9.76
CA LEU A 4 0.20 9.39 9.96
C LEU A 4 -1.27 9.06 10.28
N CYS A 5 -1.63 9.04 11.57
CA CYS A 5 -2.98 8.75 12.08
C CYS A 5 -3.76 10.05 12.25
N LEU A 6 -4.22 10.66 11.15
CA LEU A 6 -4.73 12.03 11.16
C LEU A 6 -6.20 12.17 11.61
N GLU A 7 -6.89 11.04 11.85
CA GLU A 7 -8.27 11.00 12.34
C GLU A 7 -8.38 10.45 13.76
N ASP A 8 -7.27 10.02 14.34
CA ASP A 8 -7.25 9.41 15.68
C ASP A 8 -6.44 10.24 16.69
N SER A 9 -6.71 10.02 17.96
CA SER A 9 -5.89 10.54 19.05
C SER A 9 -4.78 9.55 19.43
N LEU A 10 -3.67 10.04 19.96
CA LEU A 10 -2.57 9.20 20.43
C LEU A 10 -3.02 8.14 21.44
N THR A 11 -3.94 8.48 22.33
CA THR A 11 -4.51 7.54 23.33
C THR A 11 -5.23 6.38 22.64
N ARG A 12 -6.02 6.64 21.59
CA ARG A 12 -6.71 5.57 20.85
C ARG A 12 -5.74 4.69 20.08
N ILE A 13 -4.72 5.30 19.46
CA ILE A 13 -3.67 4.57 18.73
C ILE A 13 -2.95 3.64 19.69
N GLN A 14 -2.51 4.15 20.85
CA GLN A 14 -1.85 3.38 21.88
C GLN A 14 -2.73 2.20 22.38
N SER A 15 -4.02 2.48 22.67
CA SER A 15 -4.95 1.43 23.12
C SER A 15 -5.13 0.33 22.07
N ARG A 16 -5.22 0.68 20.79
CA ARG A 16 -5.32 -0.30 19.69
C ARG A 16 -4.03 -1.08 19.49
N LEU A 17 -2.88 -0.42 19.60
CA LEU A 17 -1.59 -1.08 19.47
C LEU A 17 -1.41 -2.15 20.53
N PHE A 18 -1.75 -1.85 21.79
CA PHE A 18 -1.69 -2.82 22.90
C PHE A 18 -2.71 -3.97 22.79
N GLN A 19 -3.76 -3.84 21.96
CA GLN A 19 -4.64 -4.96 21.63
C GLN A 19 -4.00 -5.92 20.61
N ILE A 20 -3.03 -5.44 19.83
CA ILE A 20 -2.37 -6.21 18.76
C ILE A 20 -1.05 -6.81 19.25
N THR A 21 -0.30 -6.06 20.05
CA THR A 21 1.02 -6.48 20.53
C THR A 21 1.36 -5.87 21.87
N ASP A 22 2.01 -6.65 22.74
CA ASP A 22 2.55 -6.17 24.03
C ASP A 22 3.90 -5.48 23.84
N ASP A 23 4.59 -5.72 22.72
CA ASP A 23 5.91 -5.16 22.41
C ASP A 23 5.86 -4.41 21.07
N ALA A 24 5.78 -3.09 21.14
CA ALA A 24 5.73 -2.23 19.96
C ALA A 24 7.14 -2.09 19.37
N PRO A 25 7.31 -2.32 18.05
CA PRO A 25 8.61 -2.14 17.40
C PRO A 25 9.12 -0.70 17.51
N GLU A 26 10.40 -0.52 17.90
CA GLU A 26 11.03 0.81 17.97
C GLU A 26 11.00 1.57 16.62
N ALA A 27 11.03 0.84 15.52
CA ALA A 27 10.99 1.40 14.17
C ALA A 27 9.56 1.77 13.69
N LEU A 28 8.56 1.76 14.59
CA LEU A 28 7.18 2.18 14.31
C LEU A 28 6.91 3.56 14.90
N HIS A 29 6.81 4.57 14.05
CA HIS A 29 6.59 5.95 14.44
C HIS A 29 5.16 6.38 14.11
N PHE A 30 4.55 7.18 14.99
CA PHE A 30 3.20 7.72 14.82
C PHE A 30 3.21 9.23 14.85
N ALA A 31 2.39 9.85 13.98
CA ALA A 31 2.08 11.26 14.03
C ALA A 31 0.58 11.48 13.82
N THR A 32 -0.02 12.40 14.57
CA THR A 32 -1.45 12.73 14.50
C THR A 32 -1.72 14.06 13.81
N ILE A 33 -0.67 14.74 13.37
CA ILE A 33 -0.72 16.02 12.68
C ILE A 33 0.23 15.96 11.49
N ALA A 34 -0.24 16.42 10.34
CA ALA A 34 0.57 16.63 9.14
C ALA A 34 0.09 17.88 8.40
N ALA A 35 0.96 18.48 7.63
CA ALA A 35 0.60 19.55 6.69
C ALA A 35 -0.14 18.95 5.48
N GLY A 36 -0.75 19.80 4.66
CA GLY A 36 -1.38 19.41 3.41
C GLY A 36 -0.37 19.21 2.28
N ILE A 37 -0.81 18.49 1.24
CA ILE A 37 -0.07 18.35 -0.03
C ILE A 37 0.13 19.74 -0.64
N GLY A 38 1.40 20.08 -0.98
CA GLY A 38 1.76 21.40 -1.48
C GLY A 38 1.80 22.49 -0.42
N GLU A 39 1.51 22.18 0.85
CA GLU A 39 1.54 23.12 1.98
C GLU A 39 2.56 22.70 3.06
N GLY A 40 3.54 21.86 2.69
CA GLY A 40 4.66 21.46 3.55
C GLY A 40 4.70 19.98 3.92
N LEU A 41 3.75 19.15 3.50
CA LEU A 41 3.77 17.70 3.74
C LEU A 41 5.04 17.04 3.17
N GLU A 42 5.41 17.40 1.95
CA GLU A 42 6.58 16.86 1.26
C GLU A 42 7.86 17.16 2.02
N GLU A 43 7.98 18.37 2.58
CA GLU A 43 9.11 18.76 3.40
C GLU A 43 9.13 17.99 4.72
N GLN A 44 7.98 17.86 5.40
CA GLN A 44 7.86 17.09 6.64
C GLN A 44 8.28 15.63 6.43
N LEU A 45 7.79 14.99 5.38
CA LEU A 45 8.13 13.61 5.05
C LEU A 45 9.62 13.48 4.67
N THR A 46 10.16 14.40 3.86
CA THR A 46 11.59 14.40 3.50
C THR A 46 12.48 14.53 4.72
N ASN A 47 12.14 15.45 5.66
CA ASN A 47 12.88 15.64 6.90
C ASN A 47 12.84 14.38 7.79
N PHE A 48 11.65 13.76 7.93
CA PHE A 48 11.53 12.51 8.67
C PHE A 48 12.37 11.38 8.05
N LEU A 49 12.29 11.19 6.73
CA LEU A 49 13.02 10.15 6.00
C LEU A 49 14.55 10.36 6.07
N THR A 50 14.99 11.61 6.12
CA THR A 50 16.42 11.94 6.32
C THR A 50 16.90 11.55 7.72
N GLN A 51 16.06 11.71 8.75
CA GLN A 51 16.37 11.34 10.13
C GLN A 51 16.22 9.82 10.37
N HIS A 52 15.39 9.14 9.57
CA HIS A 52 15.08 7.72 9.66
C HIS A 52 15.29 7.02 8.31
N PRO A 53 16.53 6.87 7.84
CA PRO A 53 16.85 6.39 6.48
C PRO A 53 16.40 4.94 6.22
N ASP A 54 16.20 4.14 7.27
CA ASP A 54 15.71 2.75 7.15
C ASP A 54 14.19 2.65 6.99
N THR A 55 13.47 3.79 6.87
CA THR A 55 12.03 3.80 6.65
C THR A 55 11.71 3.29 5.25
N SER A 56 10.94 2.22 5.15
CA SER A 56 10.49 1.61 3.90
C SER A 56 9.01 1.84 3.58
N LEU A 57 8.21 2.26 4.58
CA LEU A 57 6.77 2.44 4.45
C LEU A 57 6.29 3.68 5.19
N VAL A 58 5.49 4.49 4.50
CA VAL A 58 4.68 5.56 5.10
C VAL A 58 3.21 5.22 4.91
N VAL A 59 2.43 5.21 5.99
CA VAL A 59 0.97 5.05 5.96
C VAL A 59 0.31 6.39 6.23
N ILE A 60 -0.67 6.78 5.43
CA ILE A 60 -1.41 8.04 5.58
C ILE A 60 -2.89 7.72 5.77
N ASP A 61 -3.41 7.97 6.96
CA ASP A 61 -4.78 7.70 7.36
C ASP A 61 -5.46 8.99 7.87
N THR A 62 -6.19 9.69 7.01
CA THR A 62 -6.62 9.34 5.66
C THR A 62 -6.15 10.37 4.63
N LEU A 63 -6.19 9.98 3.34
CA LEU A 63 -5.89 10.89 2.21
C LEU A 63 -6.66 12.22 2.33
N GLN A 64 -7.92 12.17 2.75
CA GLN A 64 -8.76 13.37 2.87
C GLN A 64 -8.18 14.43 3.82
N ARG A 65 -7.38 14.02 4.81
CA ARG A 65 -6.83 14.92 5.84
C ARG A 65 -5.60 15.71 5.38
N ILE A 66 -4.95 15.25 4.32
CA ILE A 66 -3.78 15.92 3.74
C ILE A 66 -4.09 16.66 2.44
N ARG A 67 -5.34 16.56 1.95
CA ARG A 67 -5.77 17.29 0.76
C ARG A 67 -6.01 18.73 1.10
N THR A 68 -5.37 19.63 0.37
CA THR A 68 -5.63 21.07 0.41
C THR A 68 -6.72 21.40 -0.60
N GLY A 69 -7.54 22.41 -0.29
CA GLY A 69 -8.77 22.74 -1.02
C GLY A 69 -8.60 22.69 -2.55
N SER A 70 -9.54 22.05 -3.21
CA SER A 70 -9.55 21.96 -4.65
C SER A 70 -9.73 23.33 -5.29
N ASP A 71 -8.82 23.71 -6.17
CA ASP A 71 -9.15 24.70 -7.21
C ASP A 71 -10.44 24.25 -7.90
N SER A 72 -11.36 25.19 -8.10
CA SER A 72 -12.72 24.96 -8.60
C SER A 72 -12.83 24.42 -10.05
N GLY A 73 -11.75 23.81 -10.55
CA GLY A 73 -11.62 23.34 -11.92
C GLY A 73 -12.09 21.91 -12.14
N ASN A 74 -11.16 20.99 -12.32
CA ASN A 74 -11.42 19.60 -12.67
C ASN A 74 -11.09 18.67 -11.49
N PRO A 75 -12.08 18.04 -10.82
CA PRO A 75 -11.84 17.14 -9.69
C PRO A 75 -10.91 15.96 -10.07
N TYR A 76 -11.03 15.42 -11.28
CA TYR A 76 -10.14 14.37 -11.75
C TYR A 76 -8.66 14.82 -11.79
N ALA A 77 -8.41 16.01 -12.35
CA ALA A 77 -7.05 16.54 -12.43
C ALA A 77 -6.46 16.83 -11.05
N ASN A 78 -7.29 17.27 -10.10
CA ASN A 78 -6.87 17.49 -8.71
C ASN A 78 -6.53 16.17 -8.03
N ASP A 79 -7.38 15.16 -8.14
CA ASP A 79 -7.15 13.82 -7.58
C ASP A 79 -5.87 13.21 -8.15
N TYR A 80 -5.69 13.27 -9.47
CA TYR A 80 -4.51 12.75 -10.14
C TYR A 80 -3.22 13.48 -9.71
N ARG A 81 -3.27 14.81 -9.61
CA ARG A 81 -2.13 15.63 -9.16
C ARG A 81 -1.71 15.29 -7.74
N ASP A 82 -2.67 15.20 -6.81
CA ASP A 82 -2.37 14.92 -5.39
C ASP A 82 -1.66 13.56 -5.24
N ILE A 83 -2.15 12.53 -5.94
CA ILE A 83 -1.50 11.21 -5.93
C ILE A 83 -0.12 11.25 -6.62
N SER A 84 0.02 12.01 -7.71
CA SER A 84 1.29 12.13 -8.43
C SER A 84 2.40 12.76 -7.59
N VAL A 85 2.05 13.74 -6.72
CA VAL A 85 3.00 14.34 -5.77
C VAL A 85 3.52 13.29 -4.79
N LEU A 86 2.61 12.50 -4.20
CA LEU A 86 2.98 11.44 -3.26
C LEU A 86 3.79 10.32 -3.93
N LYS A 87 3.43 9.96 -5.17
CA LYS A 87 4.18 8.98 -5.95
C LYS A 87 5.60 9.47 -6.23
N ALA A 88 5.78 10.72 -6.67
CA ALA A 88 7.11 11.29 -6.90
C ALA A 88 7.97 11.28 -5.63
N LEU A 89 7.36 11.49 -4.46
CA LEU A 89 8.04 11.40 -3.18
C LEU A 89 8.46 9.95 -2.86
N ALA A 90 7.56 8.98 -3.08
CA ALA A 90 7.82 7.55 -2.90
C ALA A 90 8.99 7.09 -3.79
N ASP A 91 8.96 7.45 -5.07
CA ASP A 91 10.00 7.12 -6.04
C ASP A 91 11.35 7.75 -5.65
N LYS A 92 11.35 9.03 -5.27
CA LYS A 92 12.57 9.76 -4.86
C LYS A 92 13.26 9.14 -3.65
N HIS A 93 12.49 8.65 -2.68
CA HIS A 93 13.03 8.10 -1.44
C HIS A 93 13.05 6.57 -1.40
N HIS A 94 12.64 5.90 -2.49
CA HIS A 94 12.56 4.43 -2.59
C HIS A 94 11.75 3.79 -1.46
N ILE A 95 10.58 4.36 -1.16
CA ILE A 95 9.66 3.89 -0.12
C ILE A 95 8.30 3.54 -0.72
N ALA A 96 7.52 2.73 0.01
CA ALA A 96 6.10 2.57 -0.25
C ALA A 96 5.28 3.63 0.50
N ILE A 97 4.23 4.17 -0.15
CA ILE A 97 3.23 5.00 0.52
C ILE A 97 1.88 4.29 0.42
N LEU A 98 1.30 3.94 1.58
CA LEU A 98 -0.04 3.35 1.70
C LEU A 98 -1.04 4.46 2.07
N LEU A 99 -1.96 4.74 1.16
CA LEU A 99 -3.04 5.72 1.39
C LEU A 99 -4.30 5.02 1.84
N ILE A 100 -4.79 5.36 3.01
CA ILE A 100 -6.11 4.93 3.48
C ILE A 100 -7.14 5.94 2.99
N HIS A 101 -8.23 5.43 2.41
CA HIS A 101 -9.29 6.25 1.87
C HIS A 101 -10.66 5.63 2.08
N HIS A 102 -11.69 6.45 2.19
CA HIS A 102 -13.06 5.97 2.38
C HIS A 102 -13.67 5.47 1.07
N LEU A 103 -14.56 4.49 1.20
CA LEU A 103 -15.41 4.05 0.10
C LEU A 103 -16.66 4.95 -0.01
N ARG A 104 -17.19 5.08 -1.21
CA ARG A 104 -18.50 5.71 -1.44
C ARG A 104 -19.59 4.88 -0.76
N LYS A 105 -20.66 5.54 -0.30
CA LYS A 105 -21.82 4.87 0.29
C LYS A 105 -22.66 4.10 -0.73
N MET A 106 -22.58 4.45 -2.00
CA MET A 106 -23.27 3.74 -3.08
C MET A 106 -22.56 2.41 -3.37
N ASN A 107 -23.33 1.33 -3.44
CA ASN A 107 -22.84 0.05 -3.93
C ASN A 107 -22.64 0.11 -5.44
N ASP A 108 -21.61 -0.54 -5.91
CA ASP A 108 -21.30 -0.77 -7.32
C ASP A 108 -20.98 -2.25 -7.49
N ASP A 109 -21.25 -2.81 -8.66
CA ASP A 109 -20.95 -4.20 -8.99
C ASP A 109 -19.43 -4.42 -9.06
N ASP A 110 -18.69 -3.40 -9.52
CA ASP A 110 -17.24 -3.36 -9.43
C ASP A 110 -16.80 -2.65 -8.13
N PRO A 111 -16.20 -3.35 -7.17
CA PRO A 111 -15.74 -2.77 -5.91
C PRO A 111 -14.74 -1.62 -6.10
N MET A 112 -13.95 -1.61 -7.19
CA MET A 112 -12.99 -0.54 -7.47
C MET A 112 -13.67 0.80 -7.74
N ASN A 113 -14.87 0.79 -8.32
CA ASN A 113 -15.68 2.00 -8.50
C ASN A 113 -16.19 2.59 -7.20
N MET A 114 -16.10 1.86 -6.09
CA MET A 114 -16.49 2.34 -4.75
C MET A 114 -15.42 3.23 -4.09
N ILE A 115 -14.20 3.29 -4.63
CA ILE A 115 -13.18 4.22 -4.14
C ILE A 115 -13.72 5.64 -4.25
N SER A 116 -13.77 6.37 -3.12
CA SER A 116 -14.29 7.73 -3.08
C SER A 116 -13.39 8.68 -3.90
N GLY A 117 -13.97 9.72 -4.49
CA GLY A 117 -13.25 10.62 -5.41
C GLY A 117 -13.52 10.26 -6.87
N THR A 118 -12.59 10.60 -7.73
CA THR A 118 -12.65 10.29 -9.17
C THR A 118 -11.77 9.09 -9.51
N THR A 119 -11.89 8.58 -10.73
CA THR A 119 -10.95 7.58 -11.27
C THR A 119 -9.50 8.09 -11.36
N GLY A 120 -9.28 9.39 -11.13
CA GLY A 120 -7.93 9.97 -10.99
C GLY A 120 -7.13 9.39 -9.84
N ILE A 121 -7.78 9.03 -8.72
CA ILE A 121 -7.10 8.39 -7.59
C ILE A 121 -6.62 6.99 -7.99
N SER A 122 -7.54 6.13 -8.40
CA SER A 122 -7.22 4.73 -8.75
C SER A 122 -6.29 4.62 -9.97
N GLY A 123 -6.38 5.55 -10.91
CA GLY A 123 -5.53 5.58 -12.10
C GLY A 123 -4.09 6.07 -11.85
N ALA A 124 -3.86 6.85 -10.80
CA ALA A 124 -2.53 7.37 -10.46
C ALA A 124 -1.74 6.48 -9.49
N THR A 125 -2.40 5.56 -8.80
CA THR A 125 -1.76 4.58 -7.90
C THR A 125 -1.23 3.37 -8.66
N ASP A 126 -0.21 2.70 -8.11
CA ASP A 126 0.33 1.46 -8.70
C ASP A 126 -0.55 0.25 -8.35
N SER A 127 -1.15 0.26 -7.16
CA SER A 127 -2.04 -0.81 -6.68
C SER A 127 -3.22 -0.23 -5.90
N ASN A 128 -4.37 -0.86 -6.04
CA ASN A 128 -5.61 -0.51 -5.35
C ASN A 128 -6.13 -1.72 -4.58
N PHE A 129 -6.54 -1.47 -3.33
CA PHE A 129 -7.11 -2.47 -2.44
C PHE A 129 -8.45 -1.97 -1.92
N VAL A 130 -9.49 -2.77 -2.05
CA VAL A 130 -10.82 -2.47 -1.50
C VAL A 130 -11.21 -3.55 -0.51
N LEU A 131 -11.28 -3.19 0.78
CA LEU A 131 -11.79 -4.08 1.82
C LEU A 131 -13.29 -3.83 2.00
N LYS A 132 -14.10 -4.83 1.67
CA LYS A 132 -15.57 -4.75 1.76
C LYS A 132 -16.10 -5.83 2.71
N GLU A 133 -16.72 -5.42 3.82
CA GLU A 133 -17.44 -6.37 4.66
C GLU A 133 -18.63 -6.96 3.89
N ARG A 134 -18.82 -8.27 4.00
CA ARG A 134 -19.95 -8.99 3.40
C ARG A 134 -21.28 -8.48 3.96
N ARG A 135 -21.35 -8.27 5.26
CA ARG A 135 -22.43 -7.65 5.99
C ARG A 135 -21.86 -6.95 7.22
N ARG A 136 -22.30 -5.74 7.48
CA ARG A 136 -21.82 -4.92 8.60
C ARG A 136 -21.78 -5.71 9.91
N GLY A 137 -20.61 -5.82 10.51
CA GLY A 137 -20.37 -6.51 11.78
C GLY A 137 -20.41 -8.03 11.70
N SER A 138 -20.39 -8.64 10.50
CA SER A 138 -20.30 -10.11 10.34
C SER A 138 -18.94 -10.66 10.73
N GLY A 139 -17.88 -9.85 10.65
CA GLY A 139 -16.51 -10.30 10.75
C GLY A 139 -16.04 -11.05 9.50
N GLU A 140 -16.80 -11.01 8.40
CA GLU A 140 -16.44 -11.54 7.10
C GLU A 140 -16.26 -10.40 6.12
N ALA A 141 -15.17 -10.42 5.34
CA ALA A 141 -14.89 -9.42 4.32
C ALA A 141 -14.24 -10.05 3.10
N THR A 142 -14.24 -9.31 1.99
CA THR A 142 -13.41 -9.61 0.82
C THR A 142 -12.47 -8.45 0.60
N LEU A 143 -11.18 -8.76 0.42
CA LEU A 143 -10.18 -7.81 -0.04
C LEU A 143 -10.03 -7.98 -1.56
N TYR A 144 -10.48 -6.97 -2.28
CA TYR A 144 -10.29 -6.87 -3.73
C TYR A 144 -8.97 -6.17 -4.01
N CYS A 145 -8.15 -6.76 -4.87
CA CYS A 145 -6.82 -6.25 -5.20
C CYS A 145 -6.71 -6.08 -6.71
N THR A 146 -6.13 -4.97 -7.17
CA THR A 146 -5.77 -4.76 -8.57
C THR A 146 -4.61 -3.76 -8.67
N GLY A 147 -3.82 -3.82 -9.73
CA GLY A 147 -2.70 -2.90 -9.91
C GLY A 147 -2.00 -3.12 -11.24
N ARG A 148 -0.91 -2.36 -11.46
CA ARG A 148 -0.10 -2.45 -12.68
C ARG A 148 0.67 -3.76 -12.76
N ASP A 149 1.18 -4.22 -11.60
CA ASP A 149 2.05 -5.39 -11.47
C ASP A 149 1.38 -6.53 -10.70
N ILE A 150 0.08 -6.39 -10.36
CA ILE A 150 -0.72 -7.42 -9.69
C ILE A 150 -1.99 -7.68 -10.48
N GLU A 151 -2.31 -8.97 -10.66
CA GLU A 151 -3.56 -9.39 -11.25
C GLU A 151 -4.74 -9.08 -10.32
N TYR A 152 -5.94 -8.96 -10.89
CA TYR A 152 -7.16 -8.84 -10.10
C TYR A 152 -7.34 -10.09 -9.23
N ARG A 153 -7.58 -9.89 -7.94
CA ARG A 153 -7.81 -10.95 -6.95
C ARG A 153 -8.89 -10.58 -5.97
N GLU A 154 -9.62 -11.58 -5.54
CA GLU A 154 -10.61 -11.51 -4.46
C GLU A 154 -10.16 -12.43 -3.32
N LEU A 155 -9.78 -11.86 -2.20
CA LEU A 155 -9.27 -12.58 -1.05
C LEU A 155 -10.33 -12.59 0.06
N PRO A 156 -10.97 -13.74 0.33
CA PRO A 156 -11.94 -13.86 1.40
C PRO A 156 -11.25 -13.81 2.77
N LEU A 157 -11.74 -12.95 3.64
CA LEU A 157 -11.16 -12.69 4.96
C LEU A 157 -12.17 -12.93 6.07
N VAL A 158 -11.68 -13.38 7.21
CA VAL A 158 -12.40 -13.41 8.50
C VAL A 158 -11.64 -12.60 9.54
N PHE A 159 -12.37 -11.86 10.35
CA PHE A 159 -11.80 -11.08 11.44
C PHE A 159 -11.53 -11.96 12.66
N ASP A 160 -10.27 -12.12 13.00
CA ASP A 160 -9.84 -12.78 14.23
C ASP A 160 -9.95 -11.80 15.40
N LYS A 161 -10.96 -12.02 16.26
CA LYS A 161 -11.21 -11.18 17.43
C LYS A 161 -10.16 -11.31 18.52
N SER A 162 -9.40 -12.40 18.53
CA SER A 162 -8.37 -12.64 19.53
C SER A 162 -7.08 -11.86 19.24
N GLY A 163 -6.72 -11.75 17.96
CA GLY A 163 -5.54 -11.02 17.49
C GLY A 163 -5.84 -9.68 16.84
N TYR A 164 -7.13 -9.26 16.77
CA TYR A 164 -7.58 -8.03 16.11
C TYR A 164 -7.09 -7.87 14.67
N THR A 165 -7.00 -9.00 13.94
CA THR A 165 -6.46 -9.05 12.58
C THR A 165 -7.43 -9.72 11.62
N TRP A 166 -7.34 -9.37 10.35
CA TRP A 166 -8.00 -10.09 9.28
C TRP A 166 -7.13 -11.26 8.82
N ARG A 167 -7.73 -12.44 8.66
CA ARG A 167 -7.05 -13.66 8.18
C ARG A 167 -7.75 -14.18 6.93
N LEU A 168 -6.99 -14.75 6.01
CA LEU A 168 -7.55 -15.51 4.89
C LEU A 168 -8.34 -16.70 5.43
N THR A 169 -9.55 -16.92 4.91
CA THR A 169 -10.43 -18.01 5.36
C THR A 169 -10.01 -19.38 4.82
N GLU A 170 -9.48 -19.40 3.59
CA GLU A 170 -8.91 -20.60 2.95
C GLU A 170 -7.73 -20.17 2.08
N PRO A 171 -6.71 -21.04 1.91
CA PRO A 171 -5.84 -20.93 0.77
C PRO A 171 -6.76 -21.10 -0.46
N VAL A 172 -6.78 -20.15 -1.38
CA VAL A 172 -7.46 -20.31 -2.65
C VAL A 172 -6.88 -21.56 -3.29
N GLU A 173 -7.66 -22.69 -3.29
CA GLU A 173 -7.23 -23.92 -3.96
C GLU A 173 -7.06 -23.58 -5.44
N GLY A 174 -5.82 -23.61 -5.91
CA GLY A 174 -5.41 -23.22 -7.27
C GLY A 174 -4.50 -22.00 -7.33
N GLU A 175 -4.53 -21.09 -6.34
CA GLU A 175 -3.54 -20.06 -6.14
C GLU A 175 -2.60 -20.35 -4.94
N ARG A 176 -2.02 -21.51 -4.88
CA ARG A 176 -0.60 -21.51 -4.61
C ARG A 176 -0.05 -20.62 -5.73
N THR A 177 0.39 -19.40 -5.42
CA THR A 177 1.50 -18.87 -6.15
C THR A 177 2.54 -19.99 -6.10
N SER A 178 2.48 -20.89 -7.05
CA SER A 178 3.67 -21.55 -7.50
C SER A 178 4.51 -20.37 -7.94
N ILE A 179 5.30 -19.84 -7.01
CA ILE A 179 6.43 -19.03 -7.42
C ILE A 179 7.05 -19.94 -8.42
N ASP A 180 6.95 -19.54 -9.70
CA ASP A 180 7.40 -20.33 -10.81
C ASP A 180 8.80 -20.85 -10.41
N PRO A 181 9.06 -22.15 -10.41
CA PRO A 181 10.37 -22.66 -10.06
C PRO A 181 11.48 -21.96 -10.83
N GLU A 182 11.18 -21.50 -12.06
CA GLU A 182 12.06 -20.68 -12.88
C GLU A 182 12.29 -19.28 -12.26
N ALA A 183 11.27 -18.66 -11.69
CA ALA A 183 11.39 -17.37 -11.00
C ALA A 183 12.21 -17.47 -9.71
N ILE A 184 12.11 -18.59 -8.98
CA ILE A 184 12.96 -18.89 -7.81
C ILE A 184 14.41 -19.05 -8.26
N SER A 185 14.64 -19.83 -9.32
CA SER A 185 15.97 -20.07 -9.89
C SER A 185 16.59 -18.77 -10.38
N LEU A 186 15.83 -17.95 -11.11
CA LEU A 186 16.26 -16.64 -11.59
C LEU A 186 16.60 -15.70 -10.43
N SER A 187 15.78 -15.65 -9.40
CA SER A 187 16.02 -14.82 -8.22
C SER A 187 17.29 -15.24 -7.47
N ALA A 188 17.52 -16.55 -7.30
CA ALA A 188 18.72 -17.08 -6.67
C ALA A 188 19.97 -16.76 -7.51
N PHE A 189 19.89 -16.93 -8.83
CA PHE A 189 20.92 -16.60 -9.78
C PHE A 189 21.31 -15.10 -9.74
N LEU A 190 20.33 -14.20 -9.81
CA LEU A 190 20.53 -12.75 -9.76
C LEU A 190 21.20 -12.30 -8.45
N ARG A 191 20.80 -12.90 -7.31
CA ARG A 191 21.46 -12.64 -6.02
C ARG A 191 22.93 -13.10 -6.00
N GLY A 192 23.25 -14.18 -6.71
CA GLY A 192 24.62 -14.70 -6.82
C GLY A 192 25.53 -13.86 -7.73
N LEU A 193 24.95 -13.16 -8.72
CA LEU A 193 25.69 -12.30 -9.66
C LEU A 193 26.21 -10.99 -9.04
N GLY A 194 25.57 -10.50 -7.96
CA GLY A 194 25.91 -9.23 -7.30
C GLY A 194 25.56 -7.99 -8.12
N SER A 195 26.09 -7.87 -9.35
CA SER A 195 25.74 -6.84 -10.34
C SER A 195 25.88 -7.41 -11.75
N PHE A 196 24.98 -7.02 -12.63
CA PHE A 196 25.00 -7.37 -14.04
C PHE A 196 24.65 -6.14 -14.88
N GLU A 197 25.44 -5.92 -15.92
CA GLU A 197 25.22 -4.88 -16.91
C GLU A 197 25.23 -5.52 -18.30
N GLY A 198 24.06 -5.53 -18.97
CA GLY A 198 23.90 -6.21 -20.25
C GLY A 198 22.44 -6.27 -20.70
N THR A 199 22.19 -6.95 -21.82
CA THR A 199 20.87 -7.16 -22.38
C THR A 199 20.15 -8.35 -21.72
N ALA A 200 18.81 -8.42 -21.86
CA ALA A 200 18.03 -9.56 -21.39
C ALA A 200 18.48 -10.89 -22.04
N THR A 201 18.90 -10.86 -23.31
CA THR A 201 19.42 -12.04 -24.04
C THR A 201 20.74 -12.55 -23.46
N GLU A 202 21.65 -11.65 -23.09
CA GLU A 202 22.91 -12.03 -22.45
C GLU A 202 22.69 -12.59 -21.05
N LEU A 203 21.72 -12.04 -20.28
CA LEU A 203 21.34 -12.56 -18.97
C LEU A 203 20.74 -13.98 -19.08
N SER A 204 19.86 -14.20 -20.07
CA SER A 204 19.26 -15.51 -20.34
C SER A 204 20.33 -16.55 -20.71
N ALA A 205 21.28 -16.20 -21.55
CA ALA A 205 22.38 -17.10 -21.92
C ALA A 205 23.26 -17.48 -20.71
N LEU A 206 23.51 -16.54 -19.80
CA LEU A 206 24.25 -16.82 -18.56
C LEU A 206 23.46 -17.74 -17.61
N LEU A 207 22.15 -17.56 -17.51
CA LEU A 207 21.26 -18.41 -16.71
C LEU A 207 21.26 -19.83 -17.25
N GLU A 208 21.07 -20.02 -18.56
CA GLU A 208 21.08 -21.33 -19.22
C GLU A 208 22.42 -22.07 -19.05
N ALA A 209 23.55 -21.35 -19.13
CA ALA A 209 24.89 -21.93 -18.93
C ALA A 209 25.12 -22.44 -17.49
N GLN A 210 24.35 -21.98 -16.52
CA GLN A 210 24.52 -22.36 -15.12
C GLN A 210 23.47 -23.40 -14.65
N THR A 211 22.36 -23.52 -15.37
CA THR A 211 21.26 -24.47 -15.05
C THR A 211 21.24 -25.73 -15.92
N GLY A 212 21.98 -25.75 -17.03
CA GLY A 212 22.20 -26.93 -17.90
C GLY A 212 23.29 -27.80 -17.40
#